data_a42e1db0dd77fe3905abe119fd0cfd00
#
_entry.id   a42e1db0dd77fe3905abe119fd0cfd00
#
_cell.length_a   1.000
_cell.length_b   1.000
_cell.length_c   1.000
_cell.angle_alpha   90.00
_cell.angle_beta   90.00
_cell.angle_gamma   90.00
#
_symmetry.space_group_name_H-M   'P 1'
#
loop_
_entity.id
_entity.type
_entity.pdbx_description
1 polymer ?
#
loop_
_entity_poly.entity_id
_entity_poly.type
_entity_poly.pdbx_seq_one_letter_code
_entity_poly.pdbx_strand_id
1 'polypeptide(L)'
;MNYLQITHEDVCNGNGLRVSLWVSGCSHRCLNCHNPETWDTASGIPFDEYTKKEIFDDLSQDYIDGITITGGDPLFEFNLNEVYELIKEIRNLFPNKTIWLYTGYSWENIMNYKSCSSDDFDYIEESYVDGLYEMRKEIISLCDIVVDGEYIDEKRDLTLKWRGSSNQRVIDVKQSLAQNKIVLYCD
;
A
#
# COMPACT_ATOMS: atom_id res chain seq x y z
N MET A 1 12.89 5.81 1.09
CA MET A 1 12.21 5.03 2.17
C MET A 1 13.13 4.01 2.81
N ASN A 2 12.76 3.49 3.99
CA ASN A 2 13.38 2.30 4.59
C ASN A 2 12.40 1.12 4.54
N TYR A 3 12.93 -0.10 4.71
CA TYR A 3 12.13 -1.32 4.82
C TYR A 3 12.71 -2.26 5.88
N LEU A 4 11.86 -3.09 6.50
CA LEU A 4 12.31 -4.05 7.51
C LEU A 4 12.76 -5.37 6.90
N GLN A 5 12.00 -5.88 5.94
CA GLN A 5 12.29 -7.17 5.31
C GLN A 5 11.62 -7.32 3.96
N ILE A 6 12.10 -8.30 3.20
CA ILE A 6 11.42 -8.89 2.05
C ILE A 6 11.07 -10.34 2.41
N THR A 7 9.84 -10.74 2.14
CA THR A 7 9.41 -12.14 2.24
C THR A 7 9.27 -12.69 0.82
N HIS A 8 10.13 -13.65 0.45
CA HIS A 8 10.29 -14.09 -0.93
C HIS A 8 9.14 -14.97 -1.47
N GLU A 9 8.55 -15.81 -0.62
CA GLU A 9 7.52 -16.78 -1.01
C GLU A 9 6.33 -16.68 -0.04
N ASP A 10 5.69 -15.52 -0.02
CA ASP A 10 4.59 -15.22 0.88
C ASP A 10 3.26 -15.74 0.32
N VAL A 11 2.54 -16.50 1.14
CA VAL A 11 1.18 -17.01 0.86
C VAL A 11 0.11 -16.36 1.74
N CYS A 12 0.51 -15.46 2.65
CA CYS A 12 -0.38 -14.90 3.66
C CYS A 12 -0.93 -13.51 3.29
N ASN A 13 -0.17 -12.75 2.53
CA ASN A 13 -0.47 -11.34 2.27
C ASN A 13 -1.01 -11.11 0.85
N GLY A 14 -1.96 -11.89 0.42
CA GLY A 14 -2.63 -11.78 -0.87
C GLY A 14 -2.87 -13.14 -1.52
N ASN A 15 -3.47 -13.13 -2.70
CA ASN A 15 -3.76 -14.34 -3.43
C ASN A 15 -2.53 -14.81 -4.23
N GLY A 16 -2.26 -16.11 -4.19
CA GLY A 16 -1.12 -16.72 -4.87
C GLY A 16 0.20 -16.61 -4.10
N LEU A 17 1.30 -17.03 -4.72
CA LEU A 17 2.64 -16.95 -4.15
C LEU A 17 3.27 -15.58 -4.51
N ARG A 18 3.74 -14.84 -3.51
CA ARG A 18 4.08 -13.43 -3.70
C ARG A 18 5.43 -13.09 -3.09
N VAL A 19 6.05 -12.04 -3.60
CA VAL A 19 7.08 -11.33 -2.84
C VAL A 19 6.43 -10.21 -2.03
N SER A 20 6.72 -10.11 -0.73
CA SER A 20 6.16 -9.07 0.14
C SER A 20 7.25 -8.13 0.64
N LEU A 21 7.09 -6.83 0.33
CA LEU A 21 7.97 -5.76 0.81
C LEU A 21 7.34 -5.10 2.04
N TRP A 22 8.07 -5.11 3.16
CA TRP A 22 7.63 -4.53 4.44
C TRP A 22 8.29 -3.17 4.66
N VAL A 23 7.65 -2.09 4.22
CA VAL A 23 8.17 -0.72 4.35
C VAL A 23 8.13 -0.21 5.79
N SER A 24 8.97 0.78 6.11
CA SER A 24 8.99 1.49 7.38
C SER A 24 8.32 2.85 7.25
N GLY A 25 7.77 3.35 8.35
CA GLY A 25 7.03 4.59 8.43
C GLY A 25 5.51 4.39 8.36
N CYS A 26 4.82 4.80 9.43
CA CYS A 26 3.36 4.77 9.51
C CYS A 26 2.88 5.83 10.51
N SER A 27 1.95 6.69 10.11
CA SER A 27 1.34 7.71 10.97
C SER A 27 0.12 7.22 11.74
N HIS A 28 -0.50 6.11 11.35
CA HIS A 28 -1.75 5.63 11.95
C HIS A 28 -1.60 5.14 13.39
N ARG A 29 -0.48 4.45 13.70
CA ARG A 29 -0.17 3.96 15.06
C ARG A 29 -1.34 3.23 15.73
N CYS A 30 -2.00 2.34 14.99
CA CYS A 30 -3.17 1.59 15.46
C CYS A 30 -2.89 0.84 16.76
N LEU A 31 -3.85 0.86 17.69
CA LEU A 31 -3.74 0.10 18.94
C LEU A 31 -3.61 -1.40 18.63
N ASN A 32 -2.63 -2.07 19.26
CA ASN A 32 -2.30 -3.48 19.02
C ASN A 32 -1.98 -3.80 17.55
N CYS A 33 -1.37 -2.84 16.84
CA CYS A 33 -0.85 -3.06 15.50
C CYS A 33 0.00 -4.35 15.44
N HIS A 34 -0.14 -5.11 14.36
CA HIS A 34 0.63 -6.34 14.16
C HIS A 34 2.13 -6.08 13.99
N ASN A 35 2.49 -4.91 13.43
CA ASN A 35 3.87 -4.55 13.08
C ASN A 35 4.27 -3.19 13.67
N PRO A 36 4.27 -3.00 15.01
CA PRO A 36 4.57 -1.68 15.59
C PRO A 36 6.02 -1.24 15.35
N GLU A 37 6.94 -2.17 15.08
CA GLU A 37 8.32 -1.91 14.71
C GLU A 37 8.47 -1.15 13.38
N THR A 38 7.43 -1.16 12.54
CA THR A 38 7.42 -0.43 11.25
C THR A 38 6.98 1.03 11.37
N TRP A 39 6.58 1.52 12.53
CA TRP A 39 6.05 2.87 12.66
C TRP A 39 7.07 3.97 12.43
N ASP A 40 8.34 3.72 12.85
CA ASP A 40 9.42 4.69 12.69
C ASP A 40 10.00 4.62 11.28
N THR A 41 10.10 5.75 10.60
CA THR A 41 10.72 5.87 9.27
C THR A 41 12.19 5.48 9.25
N ALA A 42 12.87 5.57 10.40
CA ALA A 42 14.27 5.17 10.56
C ALA A 42 14.45 3.66 10.83
N SER A 43 13.37 2.91 11.03
CA SER A 43 13.46 1.46 11.24
C SER A 43 13.93 0.73 9.98
N GLY A 44 14.62 -0.38 10.19
CA GLY A 44 15.10 -1.23 9.08
C GLY A 44 16.32 -0.67 8.37
N ILE A 45 16.42 -0.95 7.08
CA ILE A 45 17.52 -0.56 6.21
C ILE A 45 17.04 0.26 5.00
N PRO A 46 17.91 1.12 4.40
CA PRO A 46 17.53 1.91 3.23
C PRO A 46 17.14 1.02 2.05
N PHE A 47 16.05 1.39 1.37
CA PHE A 47 15.67 0.78 0.10
C PHE A 47 16.55 1.33 -1.02
N ASP A 48 17.30 0.46 -1.68
CA ASP A 48 18.24 0.81 -2.71
C ASP A 48 18.07 -0.05 -3.98
N GLU A 49 18.95 0.16 -4.97
CA GLU A 49 18.91 -0.59 -6.22
C GLU A 49 19.20 -2.09 -6.05
N TYR A 50 19.94 -2.48 -5.01
CA TYR A 50 20.16 -3.90 -4.72
C TYR A 50 18.91 -4.57 -4.20
N THR A 51 18.21 -3.89 -3.29
CA THR A 51 16.91 -4.32 -2.77
C THR A 51 15.87 -4.42 -3.89
N LYS A 52 15.82 -3.42 -4.76
CA LYS A 52 14.93 -3.44 -5.93
C LYS A 52 15.24 -4.60 -6.86
N LYS A 53 16.53 -4.85 -7.12
CA LYS A 53 16.95 -5.99 -7.94
C LYS A 53 16.52 -7.33 -7.33
N GLU A 54 16.64 -7.51 -6.02
CA GLU A 54 16.21 -8.71 -5.31
C GLU A 54 14.71 -8.97 -5.53
N ILE A 55 13.87 -7.95 -5.40
CA ILE A 55 12.43 -8.02 -5.69
C ILE A 55 12.18 -8.41 -7.16
N PHE A 56 12.92 -7.83 -8.10
CA PHE A 56 12.75 -8.10 -9.53
C PHE A 56 13.22 -9.51 -9.93
N ASP A 57 14.27 -10.02 -9.28
CA ASP A 57 14.72 -11.40 -9.46
C ASP A 57 13.62 -12.38 -9.04
N ASP A 58 12.90 -12.12 -7.92
CA ASP A 58 11.74 -12.90 -7.51
C ASP A 58 10.57 -12.79 -8.49
N LEU A 59 10.21 -11.55 -8.87
CA LEU A 59 9.11 -11.31 -9.79
C LEU A 59 9.35 -11.91 -11.19
N SER A 60 10.61 -12.16 -11.55
CA SER A 60 10.97 -12.82 -12.80
C SER A 60 10.61 -14.31 -12.82
N GLN A 61 10.38 -14.93 -11.65
CA GLN A 61 10.05 -16.34 -11.54
C GLN A 61 8.60 -16.58 -11.97
N ASP A 62 8.37 -17.59 -12.79
CA ASP A 62 7.04 -17.90 -13.34
C ASP A 62 6.01 -18.26 -12.24
N TYR A 63 6.48 -18.87 -11.15
CA TYR A 63 5.62 -19.32 -10.03
C TYR A 63 5.26 -18.19 -9.05
N ILE A 64 5.84 -17.00 -9.13
CA ILE A 64 5.46 -15.85 -8.33
C ILE A 64 4.31 -15.12 -9.01
N ASP A 65 3.18 -14.96 -8.32
CA ASP A 65 1.97 -14.31 -8.86
C ASP A 65 2.05 -12.75 -8.83
N GLY A 66 2.90 -12.21 -7.98
CA GLY A 66 3.06 -10.75 -7.89
C GLY A 66 3.75 -10.26 -6.62
N ILE A 67 3.57 -8.97 -6.34
CA ILE A 67 4.11 -8.31 -5.16
C ILE A 67 3.00 -7.84 -4.22
N THR A 68 3.29 -7.85 -2.92
CA THR A 68 2.53 -7.16 -1.88
C THR A 68 3.42 -6.10 -1.23
N ILE A 69 2.93 -4.87 -1.13
CA ILE A 69 3.61 -3.78 -0.42
C ILE A 69 2.82 -3.49 0.85
N THR A 70 3.46 -3.65 2.00
CA THR A 70 2.84 -3.64 3.34
C THR A 70 3.87 -3.20 4.40
N GLY A 71 3.65 -3.51 5.67
CA GLY A 71 4.57 -3.26 6.80
C GLY A 71 4.13 -2.07 7.62
N GLY A 72 4.74 -0.90 7.44
CA GLY A 72 4.24 0.39 7.87
C GLY A 72 3.06 0.81 6.98
N ASP A 73 3.11 2.00 6.41
CA ASP A 73 2.11 2.39 5.41
C ASP A 73 2.80 2.83 4.11
N PRO A 74 2.62 2.09 3.00
CA PRO A 74 3.18 2.46 1.71
C PRO A 74 2.70 3.83 1.19
N LEU A 75 1.52 4.29 1.66
CA LEU A 75 0.96 5.60 1.29
C LEU A 75 1.30 6.70 2.29
N PHE A 76 2.14 6.41 3.29
CA PHE A 76 2.69 7.44 4.17
C PHE A 76 3.64 8.36 3.36
N GLU A 77 3.60 9.67 3.62
CA GLU A 77 4.29 10.69 2.81
C GLU A 77 5.78 10.40 2.54
N PHE A 78 6.49 9.83 3.54
CA PHE A 78 7.90 9.47 3.41
C PHE A 78 8.18 8.29 2.47
N ASN A 79 7.16 7.52 2.11
CA ASN A 79 7.28 6.34 1.26
C ASN A 79 6.81 6.59 -0.17
N LEU A 80 5.98 7.62 -0.39
CA LEU A 80 5.22 7.81 -1.62
C LEU A 80 6.07 7.79 -2.89
N ASN A 81 7.18 8.54 -2.91
CA ASN A 81 8.01 8.66 -4.11
C ASN A 81 8.60 7.31 -4.53
N GLU A 82 9.24 6.61 -3.58
CA GLU A 82 9.89 5.33 -3.87
C GLU A 82 8.88 4.22 -4.16
N VAL A 83 7.74 4.21 -3.47
CA VAL A 83 6.65 3.26 -3.74
C VAL A 83 6.05 3.51 -5.13
N TYR A 84 5.84 4.77 -5.51
CA TYR A 84 5.34 5.14 -6.83
C TYR A 84 6.28 4.68 -7.96
N GLU A 85 7.57 5.00 -7.86
CA GLU A 85 8.54 4.61 -8.87
C GLU A 85 8.71 3.08 -8.94
N LEU A 86 8.74 2.39 -7.79
CA LEU A 86 8.80 0.92 -7.74
C LEU A 86 7.60 0.28 -8.47
N ILE A 87 6.39 0.74 -8.18
CA ILE A 87 5.17 0.22 -8.79
C ILE A 87 5.14 0.47 -10.30
N LYS A 88 5.57 1.64 -10.76
CA LYS A 88 5.69 1.95 -12.19
C LYS A 88 6.66 1.05 -12.91
N GLU A 89 7.84 0.83 -12.33
CA GLU A 89 8.84 -0.08 -12.89
C GLU A 89 8.29 -1.51 -12.97
N ILE A 90 7.62 -1.99 -11.91
CA ILE A 90 6.99 -3.32 -11.88
C ILE A 90 5.92 -3.43 -12.98
N ARG A 91 5.04 -2.45 -13.15
CA ARG A 91 4.04 -2.45 -14.22
C ARG A 91 4.64 -2.51 -15.62
N ASN A 92 5.77 -1.84 -15.81
CA ASN A 92 6.47 -1.82 -17.10
C ASN A 92 7.20 -3.13 -17.39
N LEU A 93 7.92 -3.69 -16.41
CA LEU A 93 8.75 -4.86 -16.60
C LEU A 93 7.99 -6.19 -16.44
N PHE A 94 6.97 -6.20 -15.57
CA PHE A 94 6.20 -7.38 -15.18
C PHE A 94 4.67 -7.14 -15.32
N PRO A 95 4.15 -6.84 -16.53
CA PRO A 95 2.76 -6.42 -16.71
C PRO A 95 1.72 -7.47 -16.30
N ASN A 96 2.12 -8.74 -16.23
CA ASN A 96 1.25 -9.86 -15.84
C ASN A 96 1.27 -10.16 -14.33
N LYS A 97 2.19 -9.55 -13.56
CA LYS A 97 2.27 -9.72 -12.11
C LYS A 97 1.27 -8.81 -11.40
N THR A 98 0.58 -9.35 -10.40
CA THR A 98 -0.40 -8.57 -9.63
C THR A 98 0.27 -7.77 -8.54
N ILE A 99 -0.25 -6.55 -8.27
CA ILE A 99 0.24 -5.67 -7.21
C ILE A 99 -0.86 -5.52 -6.16
N TRP A 100 -0.55 -5.93 -4.94
CA TRP A 100 -1.35 -5.72 -3.74
C TRP A 100 -0.72 -4.65 -2.87
N LEU A 101 -1.53 -3.80 -2.25
CA LEU A 101 -1.07 -2.75 -1.37
C LEU A 101 -1.96 -2.68 -0.13
N TYR A 102 -1.33 -2.63 1.05
CA TYR A 102 -2.00 -2.45 2.34
C TYR A 102 -1.80 -1.03 2.82
N THR A 103 -2.88 -0.38 3.28
CA THR A 103 -2.81 0.98 3.83
C THR A 103 -3.83 1.20 4.93
N GLY A 104 -3.51 2.04 5.90
CA GLY A 104 -4.46 2.53 6.89
C GLY A 104 -5.40 3.62 6.36
N TYR A 105 -5.08 4.26 5.23
CA TYR A 105 -5.99 5.21 4.60
C TYR A 105 -7.21 4.51 4.03
N SER A 106 -8.40 5.14 4.12
CA SER A 106 -9.58 4.62 3.45
C SER A 106 -9.61 5.04 1.98
N TRP A 107 -10.21 4.19 1.14
CA TRP A 107 -10.44 4.49 -0.29
C TRP A 107 -11.09 5.85 -0.49
N GLU A 108 -12.13 6.16 0.30
CA GLU A 108 -12.87 7.41 0.19
C GLU A 108 -12.01 8.63 0.53
N ASN A 109 -11.16 8.51 1.55
CA ASN A 109 -10.27 9.61 1.94
C ASN A 109 -9.26 9.95 0.85
N ILE A 110 -8.85 8.96 0.06
CA ILE A 110 -7.90 9.17 -1.03
C ILE A 110 -8.64 9.57 -2.31
N MET A 111 -9.58 8.74 -2.78
CA MET A 111 -10.18 8.88 -4.10
C MET A 111 -11.16 10.06 -4.19
N ASN A 112 -11.82 10.41 -3.07
CA ASN A 112 -12.77 11.53 -3.00
C ASN A 112 -12.14 12.82 -2.46
N TYR A 113 -10.82 12.81 -2.20
CA TYR A 113 -10.14 14.02 -1.75
C TYR A 113 -10.37 15.17 -2.73
N LYS A 114 -10.82 16.29 -2.20
CA LYS A 114 -10.95 17.57 -2.92
C LYS A 114 -10.12 18.58 -2.18
N SER A 115 -9.32 19.34 -2.91
CA SER A 115 -8.61 20.50 -2.35
C SER A 115 -9.58 21.40 -1.60
N CYS A 116 -9.25 21.74 -0.37
CA CYS A 116 -10.01 22.70 0.43
C CYS A 116 -9.33 24.06 0.26
N SER A 117 -9.80 24.88 -0.66
CA SER A 117 -9.48 26.31 -0.67
C SER A 117 -10.13 26.96 0.56
N SER A 118 -9.44 26.92 1.70
CA SER A 118 -9.83 27.72 2.87
C SER A 118 -8.86 28.90 2.98
N ASP A 119 -9.41 30.09 3.20
CA ASP A 119 -8.64 31.33 3.40
C ASP A 119 -7.65 31.27 4.60
N ASP A 120 -7.66 30.17 5.34
CA ASP A 120 -6.86 29.93 6.55
C ASP A 120 -5.57 29.13 6.30
N PHE A 121 -5.35 28.55 5.12
CA PHE A 121 -4.14 27.80 4.79
C PHE A 121 -3.20 28.60 3.88
N ASP A 122 -1.88 28.51 4.15
CA ASP A 122 -0.88 29.06 3.23
C ASP A 122 -0.95 28.25 1.91
N TYR A 123 -1.00 28.93 0.78
CA TYR A 123 -1.06 28.36 -0.57
C TYR A 123 0.01 27.27 -0.81
N ILE A 124 1.17 27.38 -0.15
CA ILE A 124 2.27 26.40 -0.27
C ILE A 124 1.90 25.09 0.44
N GLU A 125 1.28 25.15 1.63
CA GLU A 125 0.85 23.95 2.36
C GLU A 125 -0.28 23.23 1.64
N GLU A 126 -1.24 23.98 1.08
CA GLU A 126 -2.34 23.42 0.29
C GLU A 126 -1.81 22.68 -0.95
N SER A 127 -0.94 23.30 -1.72
CA SER A 127 -0.33 22.70 -2.92
C SER A 127 0.48 21.43 -2.61
N TYR A 128 1.16 21.41 -1.46
CA TYR A 128 1.90 20.23 -1.01
C TYR A 128 0.95 19.07 -0.66
N VAL A 129 -0.08 19.36 0.12
CA VAL A 129 -1.09 18.34 0.52
C VAL A 129 -1.81 17.77 -0.69
N ASP A 130 -2.22 18.63 -1.63
CA ASP A 130 -2.84 18.21 -2.88
C ASP A 130 -1.93 17.25 -3.68
N GLY A 131 -0.65 17.58 -3.77
CA GLY A 131 0.34 16.72 -4.43
C GLY A 131 0.45 15.33 -3.80
N LEU A 132 0.41 15.24 -2.46
CA LEU A 132 0.43 13.95 -1.75
C LEU A 132 -0.82 13.12 -2.09
N TYR A 133 -2.00 13.72 -2.14
CA TYR A 133 -3.23 12.99 -2.45
C TYR A 133 -3.29 12.55 -3.91
N GLU A 134 -2.84 13.36 -4.84
CA GLU A 134 -2.76 12.96 -6.25
C GLU A 134 -1.79 11.78 -6.43
N MET A 135 -0.63 11.81 -5.77
CA MET A 135 0.31 10.69 -5.83
C MET A 135 -0.28 9.41 -5.21
N ARG A 136 -1.01 9.50 -4.09
CA ARG A 136 -1.73 8.36 -3.52
C ARG A 136 -2.75 7.76 -4.50
N LYS A 137 -3.52 8.61 -5.18
CA LYS A 137 -4.49 8.18 -6.21
C LYS A 137 -3.78 7.46 -7.37
N GLU A 138 -2.67 8.00 -7.84
CA GLU A 138 -1.88 7.37 -8.90
C GLU A 138 -1.35 6.00 -8.47
N ILE A 139 -0.76 5.89 -7.28
CA ILE A 139 -0.28 4.62 -6.72
C ILE A 139 -1.42 3.59 -6.66
N ILE A 140 -2.57 3.95 -6.07
CA ILE A 140 -3.74 3.06 -6.01
C ILE A 140 -4.17 2.63 -7.39
N SER A 141 -4.24 3.55 -8.35
CA SER A 141 -4.70 3.26 -9.72
C SER A 141 -3.78 2.27 -10.47
N LEU A 142 -2.52 2.19 -10.07
CA LEU A 142 -1.56 1.22 -10.58
C LEU A 142 -1.62 -0.14 -9.87
N CYS A 143 -2.32 -0.28 -8.74
CA CYS A 143 -2.50 -1.54 -8.03
C CYS A 143 -3.62 -2.38 -8.65
N ASP A 144 -3.62 -3.70 -8.39
CA ASP A 144 -4.75 -4.58 -8.69
C ASP A 144 -5.70 -4.66 -7.51
N ILE A 145 -5.14 -4.81 -6.30
CA ILE A 145 -5.90 -4.93 -5.06
C ILE A 145 -5.33 -3.98 -4.02
N VAL A 146 -6.23 -3.32 -3.29
CA VAL A 146 -5.89 -2.51 -2.11
C VAL A 146 -6.62 -3.05 -0.90
N VAL A 147 -5.89 -3.30 0.19
CA VAL A 147 -6.48 -3.56 1.51
C VAL A 147 -6.44 -2.25 2.27
N ASP A 148 -7.63 -1.65 2.46
CA ASP A 148 -7.77 -0.31 2.98
C ASP A 148 -8.31 -0.25 4.42
N GLY A 149 -8.01 0.86 5.10
CA GLY A 149 -8.54 1.19 6.41
C GLY A 149 -7.63 0.78 7.58
N GLU A 150 -7.66 1.59 8.62
CA GLU A 150 -6.91 1.34 9.85
C GLU A 150 -7.32 0.02 10.52
N TYR A 151 -6.34 -0.68 11.10
CA TYR A 151 -6.65 -1.80 11.98
C TYR A 151 -7.33 -1.30 13.26
N ILE A 152 -8.48 -1.90 13.58
CA ILE A 152 -9.25 -1.63 14.81
C ILE A 152 -9.31 -2.91 15.64
N ASP A 153 -8.66 -2.89 16.81
CA ASP A 153 -8.50 -4.09 17.64
C ASP A 153 -9.84 -4.68 18.11
N GLU A 154 -10.81 -3.85 18.45
CA GLU A 154 -12.18 -4.29 18.84
C GLU A 154 -12.95 -4.99 17.71
N LYS A 155 -12.46 -4.83 16.46
CA LYS A 155 -13.01 -5.48 15.26
C LYS A 155 -12.13 -6.59 14.72
N ARG A 156 -11.12 -7.00 15.49
CA ARG A 156 -10.21 -8.09 15.11
C ARG A 156 -10.97 -9.38 14.84
N ASP A 157 -10.67 -10.00 13.72
CA ASP A 157 -11.25 -11.28 13.32
C ASP A 157 -10.23 -12.10 12.51
N LEU A 158 -9.77 -13.20 13.09
CA LEU A 158 -8.76 -14.08 12.48
C LEU A 158 -9.31 -14.99 11.37
N THR A 159 -10.61 -14.98 11.14
CA THR A 159 -11.25 -15.76 10.06
C THR A 159 -11.27 -15.00 8.73
N LEU A 160 -11.02 -13.70 8.77
CA LEU A 160 -10.99 -12.85 7.58
C LEU A 160 -9.76 -13.14 6.72
N LYS A 161 -9.97 -13.20 5.41
CA LYS A 161 -8.86 -13.34 4.47
C LYS A 161 -8.18 -11.99 4.25
N TRP A 162 -6.84 -11.97 4.35
CA TRP A 162 -5.96 -10.85 3.99
C TRP A 162 -6.24 -9.52 4.71
N ARG A 163 -6.95 -9.52 5.83
CA ARG A 163 -7.22 -8.34 6.66
C ARG A 163 -7.31 -8.71 8.13
N GLY A 164 -6.96 -7.79 9.01
CA GLY A 164 -6.89 -8.06 10.46
C GLY A 164 -8.16 -7.72 11.23
N SER A 165 -9.01 -6.83 10.70
CA SER A 165 -10.23 -6.37 11.35
C SER A 165 -11.36 -6.18 10.35
N SER A 166 -12.61 -6.34 10.82
CA SER A 166 -13.80 -6.40 9.95
C SER A 166 -14.17 -5.07 9.27
N ASN A 167 -13.59 -3.96 9.71
CA ASN A 167 -13.76 -2.66 9.04
C ASN A 167 -12.84 -2.49 7.82
N GLN A 168 -11.75 -3.26 7.73
CA GLN A 168 -10.87 -3.22 6.57
C GLN A 168 -11.53 -3.91 5.37
N ARG A 169 -11.17 -3.48 4.16
CA ARG A 169 -11.76 -4.01 2.92
C ARG A 169 -10.67 -4.45 1.97
N VAL A 170 -10.93 -5.53 1.25
CA VAL A 170 -10.08 -6.01 0.14
C VAL A 170 -10.75 -5.55 -1.15
N ILE A 171 -10.22 -4.52 -1.78
CA ILE A 171 -10.85 -3.78 -2.87
C ILE A 171 -10.21 -4.18 -4.21
N ASP A 172 -11.03 -4.59 -5.17
CA ASP A 172 -10.63 -4.72 -6.58
C ASP A 172 -10.55 -3.33 -7.20
N VAL A 173 -9.33 -2.86 -7.43
CA VAL A 173 -9.08 -1.50 -7.90
C VAL A 173 -9.64 -1.27 -9.31
N LYS A 174 -9.36 -2.19 -10.23
CA LYS A 174 -9.78 -2.05 -11.64
C LYS A 174 -11.30 -1.99 -11.78
N GLN A 175 -12.00 -2.90 -11.08
CA GLN A 175 -13.45 -2.90 -11.11
C GLN A 175 -14.04 -1.68 -10.40
N SER A 176 -13.43 -1.25 -9.30
CA SER A 176 -13.90 -0.07 -8.55
C SER A 176 -13.78 1.21 -9.38
N LEU A 177 -12.66 1.41 -10.05
CA LEU A 177 -12.45 2.55 -10.94
C LEU A 177 -13.40 2.52 -12.14
N ALA A 178 -13.55 1.37 -12.80
CA ALA A 178 -14.42 1.22 -13.96
C ALA A 178 -15.90 1.46 -13.65
N GLN A 179 -16.35 1.11 -12.43
CA GLN A 179 -17.75 1.26 -12.00
C GLN A 179 -18.01 2.54 -11.19
N ASN A 180 -16.96 3.32 -10.90
CA ASN A 180 -16.99 4.49 -10.01
C ASN A 180 -17.68 4.19 -8.65
N LYS A 181 -17.43 3.01 -8.10
CA LYS A 181 -17.90 2.55 -6.79
C LYS A 181 -16.98 1.45 -6.28
N ILE A 182 -16.90 1.29 -4.97
CA ILE A 182 -16.11 0.21 -4.37
C ILE A 182 -16.68 -1.16 -4.77
N VAL A 183 -15.81 -2.00 -5.32
CA VAL A 183 -16.06 -3.41 -5.61
C VAL A 183 -15.10 -4.23 -4.76
N LEU A 184 -15.62 -5.07 -3.89
CA LEU A 184 -14.81 -5.94 -3.05
C LEU A 184 -14.26 -7.11 -3.87
N TYR A 185 -12.99 -7.44 -3.65
CA TYR A 185 -12.35 -8.63 -4.22
C TYR A 185 -12.82 -9.90 -3.51
N CYS A 186 -13.06 -9.81 -2.20
CA CYS A 186 -13.65 -10.87 -1.37
C CYS A 186 -14.39 -10.26 -0.18
N ASP A 187 -15.33 -11.01 0.39
CA ASP A 187 -16.08 -10.69 1.61
C ASP A 187 -15.29 -11.07 2.88
#